data_dd52cc000ecf540e396f1f8c5cafb388
#
_entry.id   dd52cc000ecf540e396f1f8c5cafb388
#
_cell.length_a   1.000
_cell.length_b   1.000
_cell.length_c   1.000
_cell.angle_alpha   90.00
_cell.angle_beta   90.00
_cell.angle_gamma   90.00
#
_symmetry.space_group_name_H-M   'P 1'
#
loop_
_entity.id
_entity.type
_entity.pdbx_description
1 polymer ?
#
loop_
_entity_poly.entity_id
_entity_poly.type
_entity_poly.pdbx_seq_one_letter_code
_entity_poly.pdbx_strand_id
1 'polypeptide(L)'
;MKKLLLGLIALTIISCTSKKAEQVTSTSQNKDLAKVFDDYYEESLKLSPISATNQGDNRYNDLLPNDISQEFIDKTKVVYTNYLEKVSKFDRESLIDEDKIAYDIFKRQMEIQLEGFKFRSEYIPFQQFWGLPLTMGQLGSGEGSQPFKTVKDYEDWLKRISAFKVWGDTAVVNFRKGIATGIVLPKSLVVKMIPQMNDLVVSNPTTSLFYGPINKLPKDFSDADKTRLTDAYKKAIMGELVPTYKKMGDFLKNEYLPKARTSSGIGDMPQGKELYIYMAKVMTTTDKTPEEIYETGLKEVARIRGEMEKVKEQVGFKGTLAEFFSYLKTEKKFYPYKNPKEVLDAFGTILTRIEPNLSKMFTKTPKTKFEIRETEKFREASASAEYNAGSADGSRPGIFYVPIPDATKFNFTSGMESLFLHEAIPGHHYQVSLQQENTSLYKFQRFGGTSAYAEGWALYCESLGKELGIYTDPYQYMGALGDEIHRAIRLVVDVAIHTKGWSREEAIKYMMDNEPIAEQGAVAEIERYMAIPGQALSYKIGALKIRELRTKYEKQLGTKFSLAEFHDEFLKDGDMPLSVIERKMDAWAAKKQ
;
A
#
# COMPACT_ATOMS: atom_id res chain seq x y z
N MET A 1 99.01 10.15 22.84
CA MET A 1 98.06 9.21 23.45
C MET A 1 97.03 9.99 24.21
N LYS A 2 95.80 9.99 23.79
CA LYS A 2 94.50 10.08 24.52
C LYS A 2 93.44 10.52 23.53
N LYS A 3 92.50 9.63 23.36
CA LYS A 3 91.35 9.77 22.39
C LYS A 3 90.32 10.73 22.95
N LEU A 4 89.86 11.64 22.15
CA LEU A 4 88.64 12.43 22.39
C LEU A 4 87.43 11.64 21.91
N LEU A 5 86.45 11.43 22.78
CA LEU A 5 85.15 10.88 22.46
C LEU A 5 84.18 12.08 22.25
N LEU A 6 83.68 12.25 21.02
CA LEU A 6 82.55 13.13 20.72
C LEU A 6 81.24 12.36 20.94
N GLY A 7 80.44 12.84 21.87
CA GLY A 7 79.06 12.35 22.05
C GLY A 7 78.11 13.01 21.06
N LEU A 8 77.46 12.22 20.20
CA LEU A 8 76.34 12.66 19.35
C LEU A 8 75.06 12.52 20.16
N ILE A 9 74.40 13.64 20.41
CA ILE A 9 73.01 13.66 20.94
C ILE A 9 72.06 13.48 19.75
N ALA A 10 71.42 12.33 19.63
CA ALA A 10 70.36 12.07 18.67
C ALA A 10 69.03 12.60 19.25
N LEU A 11 68.47 13.67 18.65
CA LEU A 11 67.10 14.10 18.87
C LEU A 11 66.16 13.15 18.15
N THR A 12 65.48 12.29 18.90
CA THR A 12 64.35 11.50 18.39
C THR A 12 63.08 12.37 18.31
N ILE A 13 62.72 12.79 17.09
CA ILE A 13 61.42 13.39 16.80
C ILE A 13 60.42 12.26 16.83
N ILE A 14 59.58 12.21 17.89
CA ILE A 14 58.40 11.33 17.93
C ILE A 14 57.33 11.96 17.05
N SER A 15 57.24 11.50 15.80
CA SER A 15 56.12 11.79 14.92
C SER A 15 54.90 10.97 15.39
N CYS A 16 53.96 11.61 16.06
CA CYS A 16 52.63 11.03 16.31
C CYS A 16 51.87 11.01 14.98
N THR A 17 52.06 9.95 14.20
CA THR A 17 51.11 9.58 13.14
C THR A 17 49.88 9.01 13.80
N SER A 18 48.80 9.81 13.84
CA SER A 18 47.45 9.29 14.13
C SER A 18 47.11 8.26 13.06
N LYS A 19 47.20 7.00 13.36
CA LYS A 19 46.61 5.93 12.57
C LYS A 19 45.08 6.19 12.56
N LYS A 20 44.54 6.71 11.46
CA LYS A 20 43.12 6.52 11.16
C LYS A 20 42.90 5.00 11.24
N ALA A 21 42.03 4.57 12.15
CA ALA A 21 41.58 3.18 12.16
C ALA A 21 40.97 2.92 10.79
N GLU A 22 41.56 2.06 9.99
CA GLU A 22 40.94 1.49 8.81
C GLU A 22 39.67 0.77 9.28
N GLN A 23 38.54 1.29 8.86
CA GLN A 23 37.24 0.66 9.07
C GLN A 23 37.26 -0.66 8.27
N VAL A 24 37.36 -1.78 8.97
CA VAL A 24 37.27 -3.10 8.35
C VAL A 24 35.81 -3.30 7.98
N THR A 25 35.48 -3.09 6.71
CA THR A 25 34.17 -3.44 6.17
C THR A 25 34.07 -4.97 6.05
N SER A 26 32.98 -5.54 6.55
CA SER A 26 32.66 -6.96 6.38
C SER A 26 32.50 -7.30 4.89
N THR A 27 32.88 -8.51 4.51
CA THR A 27 32.71 -9.03 3.14
C THR A 27 31.55 -10.03 3.03
N SER A 28 30.80 -10.26 4.12
CA SER A 28 29.66 -11.19 4.18
C SER A 28 28.57 -10.63 5.10
N GLN A 29 27.33 -11.11 4.91
CA GLN A 29 26.21 -10.77 5.77
C GLN A 29 26.53 -11.01 7.25
N ASN A 30 26.07 -10.10 8.10
CA ASN A 30 26.26 -10.19 9.54
C ASN A 30 25.21 -11.15 10.13
N LYS A 31 25.67 -12.31 10.63
CA LYS A 31 24.80 -13.37 11.15
C LYS A 31 23.99 -12.94 12.39
N ASP A 32 24.55 -12.08 13.25
CA ASP A 32 23.86 -11.62 14.45
C ASP A 32 22.78 -10.61 14.08
N LEU A 33 23.04 -9.74 13.10
CA LEU A 33 22.04 -8.84 12.55
C LEU A 33 20.91 -9.61 11.83
N ALA A 34 21.27 -10.61 11.03
CA ALA A 34 20.31 -11.51 10.37
C ALA A 34 19.38 -12.17 11.39
N LYS A 35 19.95 -12.64 12.51
CA LYS A 35 19.15 -13.23 13.59
C LYS A 35 18.16 -12.23 14.21
N VAL A 36 18.54 -10.97 14.39
CA VAL A 36 17.61 -9.93 14.89
C VAL A 36 16.42 -9.78 13.95
N PHE A 37 16.65 -9.76 12.63
CA PHE A 37 15.59 -9.63 11.63
C PHE A 37 14.68 -10.86 11.57
N ASP A 38 15.25 -12.06 11.62
CA ASP A 38 14.47 -13.30 11.61
C ASP A 38 13.63 -13.45 12.88
N ASP A 39 14.21 -13.18 14.05
CA ASP A 39 13.49 -13.22 15.34
C ASP A 39 12.31 -12.21 15.33
N TYR A 40 12.53 -11.00 14.81
CA TYR A 40 11.46 -10.01 14.67
C TYR A 40 10.36 -10.48 13.71
N TYR A 41 10.75 -11.02 12.55
CA TYR A 41 9.78 -11.50 11.57
C TYR A 41 8.86 -12.57 12.18
N GLU A 42 9.42 -13.57 12.86
CA GLU A 42 8.62 -14.61 13.51
C GLU A 42 7.74 -14.06 14.65
N GLU A 43 8.19 -13.05 15.37
CA GLU A 43 7.37 -12.40 16.41
C GLU A 43 6.26 -11.53 15.79
N SER A 44 6.55 -10.82 14.70
CA SER A 44 5.58 -9.98 13.98
C SER A 44 4.41 -10.77 13.42
N LEU A 45 4.63 -12.02 12.98
CA LEU A 45 3.55 -12.91 12.52
C LEU A 45 2.55 -13.26 13.63
N LYS A 46 3.02 -13.33 14.89
CA LYS A 46 2.14 -13.55 16.06
C LYS A 46 1.41 -12.27 16.49
N LEU A 47 2.01 -11.11 16.26
CA LEU A 47 1.36 -9.81 16.50
C LEU A 47 0.30 -9.52 15.42
N SER A 48 0.50 -9.99 14.19
CA SER A 48 -0.42 -9.80 13.06
C SER A 48 -0.73 -11.11 12.35
N PRO A 49 -1.51 -12.04 12.96
CA PRO A 49 -1.81 -13.34 12.38
C PRO A 49 -2.57 -13.29 11.05
N ILE A 50 -3.36 -12.24 10.81
CA ILE A 50 -4.04 -12.04 9.53
C ILE A 50 -3.02 -11.76 8.42
N SER A 51 -1.96 -10.99 8.70
CA SER A 51 -0.88 -10.77 7.75
C SER A 51 -0.15 -12.07 7.41
N ALA A 52 0.06 -12.95 8.39
CA ALA A 52 0.60 -14.29 8.16
C ALA A 52 -0.32 -15.11 7.22
N THR A 53 -1.62 -15.13 7.48
CA THR A 53 -2.62 -15.81 6.64
C THR A 53 -2.58 -15.29 5.20
N ASN A 54 -2.50 -13.97 5.01
CA ASN A 54 -2.43 -13.33 3.68
C ASN A 54 -1.17 -13.71 2.90
N GLN A 55 -0.05 -13.93 3.60
CA GLN A 55 1.20 -14.41 3.02
C GLN A 55 1.22 -15.92 2.74
N GLY A 56 0.18 -16.66 3.17
CA GLY A 56 0.08 -18.12 3.06
C GLY A 56 0.69 -18.88 4.25
N ASP A 57 1.11 -18.20 5.31
CA ASP A 57 1.57 -18.83 6.54
C ASP A 57 0.39 -19.16 7.46
N ASN A 58 -0.02 -20.42 7.43
CA ASN A 58 -1.21 -20.92 8.13
C ASN A 58 -0.97 -21.29 9.60
N ARG A 59 0.24 -21.08 10.13
CA ARG A 59 0.59 -21.48 11.51
C ARG A 59 -0.24 -20.76 12.58
N TYR A 60 -0.77 -19.59 12.27
CA TYR A 60 -1.46 -18.69 13.20
C TYR A 60 -2.91 -18.41 12.81
N ASN A 61 -3.54 -19.28 12.00
CA ASN A 61 -4.91 -19.08 11.53
C ASN A 61 -5.97 -19.15 12.63
N ASP A 62 -5.62 -19.66 13.80
CA ASP A 62 -6.47 -19.73 14.99
C ASP A 62 -6.36 -18.50 15.91
N LEU A 63 -5.45 -17.55 15.61
CA LEU A 63 -5.21 -16.38 16.42
C LEU A 63 -5.86 -15.12 15.82
N LEU A 64 -6.43 -14.32 16.71
CA LEU A 64 -6.89 -12.96 16.44
C LEU A 64 -6.69 -12.14 17.72
N PRO A 65 -5.54 -11.50 17.90
CA PRO A 65 -5.28 -10.69 19.10
C PRO A 65 -6.21 -9.47 19.15
N ASN A 66 -6.52 -9.02 20.34
CA ASN A 66 -7.26 -7.77 20.55
C ASN A 66 -6.28 -6.57 20.45
N ASP A 67 -5.90 -6.25 19.22
CA ASP A 67 -4.84 -5.29 18.86
C ASP A 67 -5.15 -3.84 19.28
N ILE A 68 -6.40 -3.54 19.59
CA ILE A 68 -6.85 -2.24 20.08
C ILE A 68 -6.99 -2.19 21.61
N SER A 69 -6.61 -3.26 22.32
CA SER A 69 -6.58 -3.26 23.80
C SER A 69 -5.30 -2.58 24.32
N GLN A 70 -5.39 -1.92 25.47
CA GLN A 70 -4.22 -1.28 26.09
C GLN A 70 -3.10 -2.28 26.36
N GLU A 71 -3.44 -3.49 26.83
CA GLU A 71 -2.47 -4.56 27.09
C GLU A 71 -1.67 -4.93 25.82
N PHE A 72 -2.36 -5.09 24.68
CA PHE A 72 -1.71 -5.41 23.43
C PHE A 72 -0.83 -4.26 22.93
N ILE A 73 -1.30 -3.01 23.04
CA ILE A 73 -0.55 -1.80 22.68
C ILE A 73 0.73 -1.71 23.50
N ASP A 74 0.65 -1.89 24.82
CA ASP A 74 1.82 -1.84 25.72
C ASP A 74 2.82 -2.95 25.38
N LYS A 75 2.34 -4.17 25.15
CA LYS A 75 3.17 -5.31 24.70
C LYS A 75 3.88 -5.01 23.39
N THR A 76 3.15 -4.48 22.41
CA THR A 76 3.70 -4.19 21.08
C THR A 76 4.74 -3.07 21.15
N LYS A 77 4.51 -2.05 21.98
CA LYS A 77 5.49 -0.99 22.24
C LYS A 77 6.80 -1.55 22.83
N VAL A 78 6.71 -2.49 23.79
CA VAL A 78 7.90 -3.16 24.34
C VAL A 78 8.64 -3.93 23.24
N VAL A 79 7.92 -4.65 22.37
CA VAL A 79 8.54 -5.40 21.25
C VAL A 79 9.32 -4.45 20.35
N TYR A 80 8.72 -3.37 19.87
CA TYR A 80 9.42 -2.42 18.98
C TYR A 80 10.59 -1.73 19.66
N THR A 81 10.48 -1.37 20.95
CA THR A 81 11.58 -0.80 21.72
C THR A 81 12.76 -1.77 21.79
N ASN A 82 12.49 -3.03 22.15
CA ASN A 82 13.54 -4.05 22.26
C ASN A 82 14.26 -4.30 20.92
N TYR A 83 13.52 -4.32 19.80
CA TYR A 83 14.13 -4.52 18.49
C TYR A 83 14.87 -3.29 17.98
N LEU A 84 14.42 -2.08 18.30
CA LEU A 84 15.17 -0.86 18.03
C LEU A 84 16.49 -0.85 18.81
N GLU A 85 16.48 -1.23 20.09
CA GLU A 85 17.67 -1.33 20.91
C GLU A 85 18.65 -2.40 20.38
N LYS A 86 18.13 -3.57 19.97
CA LYS A 86 18.97 -4.66 19.40
C LYS A 86 19.67 -4.21 18.12
N VAL A 87 18.91 -3.64 17.16
CA VAL A 87 19.48 -3.21 15.87
C VAL A 87 20.46 -2.05 16.05
N SER A 88 20.19 -1.13 16.97
CA SER A 88 21.05 0.04 17.24
C SER A 88 22.42 -0.29 17.85
N LYS A 89 22.65 -1.54 18.27
CA LYS A 89 23.97 -2.01 18.75
C LYS A 89 24.96 -2.26 17.62
N PHE A 90 24.51 -2.40 16.38
CA PHE A 90 25.38 -2.65 15.24
C PHE A 90 25.94 -1.32 14.71
N ASP A 91 27.24 -1.31 14.42
CA ASP A 91 27.86 -0.22 13.69
C ASP A 91 27.52 -0.34 12.20
N ARG A 92 26.60 0.52 11.75
CA ARG A 92 26.12 0.55 10.37
C ARG A 92 27.25 0.59 9.34
N GLU A 93 28.30 1.38 9.61
CA GLU A 93 29.38 1.59 8.64
C GLU A 93 30.29 0.36 8.49
N SER A 94 30.28 -0.54 9.45
CA SER A 94 31.00 -1.82 9.35
C SER A 94 30.27 -2.90 8.54
N LEU A 95 28.99 -2.67 8.17
CA LEU A 95 28.17 -3.64 7.45
C LEU A 95 28.45 -3.59 5.94
N ILE A 96 28.12 -4.70 5.24
CA ILE A 96 28.07 -4.69 3.77
C ILE A 96 26.89 -3.85 3.27
N ASP A 97 26.87 -3.46 1.99
CA ASP A 97 25.87 -2.56 1.44
C ASP A 97 24.43 -3.10 1.59
N GLU A 98 24.23 -4.40 1.37
CA GLU A 98 22.92 -5.06 1.53
C GLU A 98 22.43 -5.02 2.99
N ASP A 99 23.34 -5.27 3.95
CA ASP A 99 23.02 -5.19 5.38
C ASP A 99 22.77 -3.75 5.82
N LYS A 100 23.47 -2.75 5.26
CA LYS A 100 23.19 -1.33 5.51
C LYS A 100 21.78 -0.96 5.08
N ILE A 101 21.33 -1.42 3.91
CA ILE A 101 19.98 -1.20 3.42
C ILE A 101 18.96 -1.82 4.38
N ALA A 102 19.15 -3.09 4.74
CA ALA A 102 18.27 -3.80 5.67
C ALA A 102 18.21 -3.12 7.05
N TYR A 103 19.36 -2.71 7.58
CA TYR A 103 19.48 -1.96 8.82
C TYR A 103 18.68 -0.65 8.79
N ASP A 104 18.84 0.14 7.72
CA ASP A 104 18.16 1.43 7.57
C ASP A 104 16.64 1.27 7.48
N ILE A 105 16.17 0.28 6.72
CA ILE A 105 14.74 -0.04 6.60
C ILE A 105 14.19 -0.44 7.97
N PHE A 106 14.83 -1.41 8.61
CA PHE A 106 14.37 -1.98 9.87
C PHE A 106 14.35 -0.95 11.00
N LYS A 107 15.44 -0.20 11.15
CA LYS A 107 15.55 0.84 12.18
C LYS A 107 14.46 1.89 12.01
N ARG A 108 14.29 2.40 10.79
CA ARG A 108 13.23 3.37 10.49
C ARG A 108 11.84 2.79 10.78
N GLN A 109 11.60 1.53 10.45
CA GLN A 109 10.32 0.87 10.75
C GLN A 109 10.04 0.89 12.25
N MET A 110 11.00 0.53 13.09
CA MET A 110 10.84 0.55 14.55
C MET A 110 10.61 1.97 15.07
N GLU A 111 11.37 2.95 14.58
CA GLU A 111 11.24 4.36 14.98
C GLU A 111 9.86 4.93 14.65
N ILE A 112 9.36 4.68 13.44
CA ILE A 112 8.02 5.12 12.99
C ILE A 112 6.91 4.45 13.80
N GLN A 113 7.01 3.16 14.06
CA GLN A 113 6.02 2.46 14.89
C GLN A 113 5.98 3.03 16.32
N LEU A 114 7.14 3.29 16.92
CA LEU A 114 7.23 3.88 18.25
C LEU A 114 6.72 5.33 18.28
N GLU A 115 6.95 6.10 17.22
CA GLU A 115 6.39 7.46 17.09
C GLU A 115 4.86 7.44 17.05
N GLY A 116 4.26 6.44 16.41
CA GLY A 116 2.80 6.28 16.28
C GLY A 116 2.09 6.14 17.63
N PHE A 117 2.74 5.55 18.65
CA PHE A 117 2.14 5.44 20.00
C PHE A 117 1.94 6.77 20.73
N LYS A 118 2.39 7.89 20.18
CA LYS A 118 2.03 9.23 20.68
C LYS A 118 0.56 9.58 20.44
N PHE A 119 -0.06 8.93 19.47
CA PHE A 119 -1.43 9.17 19.04
C PHE A 119 -2.34 8.04 19.50
N ARG A 120 -3.60 8.38 19.80
CA ARG A 120 -4.60 7.44 20.31
C ARG A 120 -5.41 6.83 19.15
N SER A 121 -4.72 6.19 18.21
CA SER A 121 -5.37 5.59 17.03
C SER A 121 -6.41 4.53 17.38
N GLU A 122 -6.25 3.84 18.51
CA GLU A 122 -7.20 2.86 19.03
C GLU A 122 -8.57 3.46 19.40
N TYR A 123 -8.70 4.77 19.49
CA TYR A 123 -10.00 5.46 19.72
C TYR A 123 -10.86 5.56 18.46
N ILE A 124 -10.29 5.24 17.29
CA ILE A 124 -11.01 5.03 16.01
C ILE A 124 -10.69 3.61 15.52
N PRO A 125 -11.27 2.55 16.12
CA PRO A 125 -10.92 1.16 15.84
C PRO A 125 -11.14 0.71 14.39
N PHE A 126 -12.10 1.31 13.70
CA PHE A 126 -12.40 1.06 12.29
C PHE A 126 -13.18 2.23 11.67
N GLN A 127 -13.23 2.28 10.36
CA GLN A 127 -14.00 3.25 9.59
C GLN A 127 -14.57 2.57 8.32
N GLN A 128 -15.35 3.28 7.49
CA GLN A 128 -16.10 2.67 6.38
C GLN A 128 -15.21 2.06 5.28
N PHE A 129 -13.96 2.46 5.16
CA PHE A 129 -13.05 1.99 4.13
C PHE A 129 -12.19 0.82 4.60
N TRP A 130 -11.82 0.81 5.89
CA TRP A 130 -10.90 -0.15 6.47
C TRP A 130 -11.27 -0.49 7.91
N GLY A 131 -11.03 -1.75 8.30
CA GLY A 131 -11.12 -2.20 9.68
C GLY A 131 -11.46 -3.68 9.81
N LEU A 132 -11.20 -4.21 11.00
CA LEU A 132 -11.37 -5.64 11.28
C LEU A 132 -12.78 -6.17 10.97
N PRO A 133 -13.90 -5.43 11.18
CA PRO A 133 -15.22 -5.92 10.81
C PRO A 133 -15.36 -6.24 9.32
N LEU A 134 -14.78 -5.44 8.43
CA LEU A 134 -14.78 -5.68 6.98
C LEU A 134 -13.86 -6.86 6.62
N THR A 135 -12.66 -6.90 7.21
CA THR A 135 -11.70 -7.98 7.02
C THR A 135 -12.26 -9.33 7.45
N MET A 136 -13.00 -9.40 8.57
CA MET A 136 -13.69 -10.62 9.01
C MET A 136 -14.71 -11.10 7.96
N GLY A 137 -15.45 -10.18 7.33
CA GLY A 137 -16.35 -10.53 6.22
C GLY A 137 -15.63 -11.16 5.05
N GLN A 138 -14.51 -10.58 4.61
CA GLN A 138 -13.69 -11.11 3.51
C GLN A 138 -13.13 -12.49 3.84
N LEU A 139 -12.48 -12.65 5.00
CA LEU A 139 -11.88 -13.91 5.42
C LEU A 139 -12.94 -15.02 5.60
N GLY A 140 -14.08 -14.69 6.22
CA GLY A 140 -15.12 -15.64 6.58
C GLY A 140 -16.08 -16.01 5.45
N SER A 141 -16.02 -15.32 4.30
CA SER A 141 -16.83 -15.66 3.12
C SER A 141 -16.47 -17.00 2.49
N GLY A 142 -15.24 -17.49 2.72
CA GLY A 142 -14.67 -18.65 2.04
C GLY A 142 -14.07 -18.35 0.67
N GLU A 143 -14.00 -17.06 0.28
CA GLU A 143 -13.38 -16.60 -0.97
C GLU A 143 -12.07 -15.83 -0.72
N GLY A 144 -11.74 -15.55 0.55
CA GLY A 144 -10.55 -14.81 0.94
C GLY A 144 -9.32 -15.71 1.17
N SER A 145 -8.32 -15.14 1.85
CA SER A 145 -7.05 -15.83 2.15
C SER A 145 -7.14 -16.86 3.28
N GLN A 146 -8.19 -16.81 4.11
CA GLN A 146 -8.44 -17.84 5.13
C GLN A 146 -8.73 -19.18 4.46
N PRO A 147 -7.94 -20.24 4.72
CA PRO A 147 -8.20 -21.55 4.13
C PRO A 147 -9.40 -22.23 4.78
N PHE A 148 -10.13 -23.05 3.99
CA PHE A 148 -11.22 -23.91 4.41
C PHE A 148 -11.09 -25.28 3.70
N LYS A 149 -9.93 -25.93 3.86
CA LYS A 149 -9.58 -27.19 3.18
C LYS A 149 -9.56 -28.39 4.13
N THR A 150 -9.27 -28.18 5.40
CA THR A 150 -9.17 -29.22 6.42
C THR A 150 -10.12 -28.91 7.58
N VAL A 151 -10.49 -29.94 8.35
CA VAL A 151 -11.31 -29.78 9.58
C VAL A 151 -10.68 -28.72 10.50
N LYS A 152 -9.35 -28.74 10.63
CA LYS A 152 -8.63 -27.75 11.42
C LYS A 152 -8.85 -26.31 10.94
N ASP A 153 -8.90 -26.06 9.64
CA ASP A 153 -9.12 -24.70 9.12
C ASP A 153 -10.47 -24.14 9.58
N TYR A 154 -11.51 -24.97 9.57
CA TYR A 154 -12.83 -24.59 10.06
C TYR A 154 -12.84 -24.34 11.56
N GLU A 155 -12.12 -25.14 12.34
CA GLU A 155 -11.99 -24.96 13.80
C GLU A 155 -11.17 -23.71 14.15
N ASP A 156 -10.11 -23.42 13.41
CA ASP A 156 -9.31 -22.21 13.57
C ASP A 156 -10.13 -20.94 13.31
N TRP A 157 -10.98 -20.97 12.29
CA TRP A 157 -11.90 -19.86 12.01
C TRP A 157 -12.90 -19.64 13.14
N LEU A 158 -13.45 -20.69 13.73
CA LEU A 158 -14.33 -20.55 14.89
C LEU A 158 -13.65 -19.86 16.08
N LYS A 159 -12.36 -20.10 16.31
CA LYS A 159 -11.59 -19.38 17.34
C LYS A 159 -11.44 -17.91 17.02
N ARG A 160 -11.20 -17.56 15.73
CA ARG A 160 -11.17 -16.16 15.29
C ARG A 160 -12.51 -15.46 15.49
N ILE A 161 -13.63 -16.14 15.24
CA ILE A 161 -14.98 -15.59 15.53
C ILE A 161 -15.12 -15.23 17.01
N SER A 162 -14.76 -16.13 17.92
CA SER A 162 -14.87 -15.87 19.36
C SER A 162 -13.95 -14.73 19.82
N ALA A 163 -12.75 -14.62 19.25
CA ALA A 163 -11.84 -13.50 19.50
C ALA A 163 -12.36 -12.18 18.93
N PHE A 164 -13.01 -12.20 17.76
CA PHE A 164 -13.63 -11.01 17.16
C PHE A 164 -14.76 -10.44 18.03
N LYS A 165 -15.53 -11.27 18.71
CA LYS A 165 -16.53 -10.80 19.67
C LYS A 165 -15.88 -9.94 20.76
N VAL A 166 -14.77 -10.41 21.34
CA VAL A 166 -14.02 -9.66 22.37
C VAL A 166 -13.47 -8.34 21.80
N TRP A 167 -12.92 -8.40 20.59
CA TRP A 167 -12.45 -7.21 19.89
C TRP A 167 -13.57 -6.20 19.66
N GLY A 168 -14.75 -6.65 19.22
CA GLY A 168 -15.93 -5.79 18.99
C GLY A 168 -16.40 -5.09 20.26
N ASP A 169 -16.36 -5.78 21.41
CA ASP A 169 -16.66 -5.19 22.71
C ASP A 169 -15.65 -4.09 23.06
N THR A 170 -14.36 -4.32 22.83
CA THR A 170 -13.29 -3.34 23.04
C THR A 170 -13.41 -2.15 22.08
N ALA A 171 -13.80 -2.38 20.83
CA ALA A 171 -14.00 -1.33 19.83
C ALA A 171 -15.07 -0.32 20.30
N VAL A 172 -16.21 -0.79 20.79
CA VAL A 172 -17.25 0.09 21.35
C VAL A 172 -16.73 0.90 22.53
N VAL A 173 -15.97 0.27 23.44
CA VAL A 173 -15.36 0.98 24.58
C VAL A 173 -14.39 2.06 24.10
N ASN A 174 -13.56 1.77 23.13
CA ASN A 174 -12.57 2.71 22.61
C ASN A 174 -13.22 3.86 21.85
N PHE A 175 -14.24 3.60 21.03
CA PHE A 175 -15.04 4.68 20.41
C PHE A 175 -15.66 5.61 21.46
N ARG A 176 -16.14 5.09 22.60
CA ARG A 176 -16.64 5.94 23.70
C ARG A 176 -15.54 6.80 24.31
N LYS A 177 -14.31 6.28 24.44
CA LYS A 177 -13.15 7.08 24.85
C LYS A 177 -12.85 8.17 23.80
N GLY A 178 -12.95 7.84 22.51
CA GLY A 178 -12.85 8.81 21.42
C GLY A 178 -13.87 9.94 21.53
N ILE A 179 -15.15 9.61 21.77
CA ILE A 179 -16.21 10.59 22.01
C ILE A 179 -15.86 11.51 23.21
N ALA A 180 -15.39 10.93 24.31
CA ALA A 180 -15.05 11.67 25.51
C ALA A 180 -13.85 12.62 25.33
N THR A 181 -12.96 12.31 24.40
CA THR A 181 -11.73 13.08 24.14
C THR A 181 -11.78 13.93 22.87
N GLY A 182 -12.87 13.86 22.08
CA GLY A 182 -13.01 14.60 20.82
C GLY A 182 -12.26 13.96 19.64
N ILE A 183 -11.75 12.73 19.80
CA ILE A 183 -11.13 11.95 18.72
C ILE A 183 -12.23 11.13 18.05
N VAL A 184 -12.90 11.73 17.06
CA VAL A 184 -14.10 11.16 16.43
C VAL A 184 -14.06 11.30 14.91
N LEU A 185 -14.74 10.36 14.22
CA LEU A 185 -14.90 10.38 12.77
C LEU A 185 -15.88 11.47 12.32
N PRO A 186 -15.78 11.92 11.04
CA PRO A 186 -16.79 12.77 10.43
C PRO A 186 -18.12 12.04 10.26
N LYS A 187 -19.23 12.78 10.36
CA LYS A 187 -20.59 12.22 10.15
C LYS A 187 -20.75 11.51 8.80
N SER A 188 -20.18 12.07 7.73
CA SER A 188 -20.26 11.52 6.37
C SER A 188 -19.70 10.09 6.28
N LEU A 189 -18.69 9.74 7.09
CA LEU A 189 -18.14 8.40 7.13
C LEU A 189 -18.99 7.47 7.99
N VAL A 190 -19.45 7.95 9.16
CA VAL A 190 -20.24 7.13 10.10
C VAL A 190 -21.56 6.66 9.49
N VAL A 191 -22.23 7.51 8.70
CA VAL A 191 -23.49 7.13 8.04
C VAL A 191 -23.30 5.95 7.07
N LYS A 192 -22.10 5.74 6.54
CA LYS A 192 -21.76 4.61 5.67
C LYS A 192 -21.36 3.35 6.43
N MET A 193 -20.80 3.50 7.63
CA MET A 193 -20.43 2.38 8.50
C MET A 193 -21.66 1.63 9.03
N ILE A 194 -22.76 2.35 9.30
CA ILE A 194 -23.98 1.78 9.88
C ILE A 194 -24.57 0.67 8.99
N PRO A 195 -24.86 0.88 7.69
CA PRO A 195 -25.34 -0.19 6.82
C PRO A 195 -24.35 -1.33 6.69
N GLN A 196 -23.02 -1.07 6.61
CA GLN A 196 -22.00 -2.12 6.54
C GLN A 196 -22.08 -3.10 7.72
N MET A 197 -22.39 -2.60 8.91
CA MET A 197 -22.61 -3.48 10.09
C MET A 197 -23.95 -4.20 10.01
N ASN A 198 -25.01 -3.49 9.62
CA ASN A 198 -26.37 -4.04 9.63
C ASN A 198 -26.60 -5.10 8.55
N ASP A 199 -25.93 -4.99 7.40
CA ASP A 199 -26.04 -5.94 6.28
C ASP A 199 -25.50 -7.34 6.64
N LEU A 200 -24.66 -7.44 7.68
CA LEU A 200 -24.16 -8.70 8.23
C LEU A 200 -25.03 -9.28 9.35
N VAL A 201 -26.12 -8.60 9.70
CA VAL A 201 -27.09 -9.06 10.71
C VAL A 201 -28.22 -9.81 10.01
N VAL A 202 -28.25 -11.11 10.18
CA VAL A 202 -29.25 -12.00 9.57
C VAL A 202 -30.10 -12.70 10.63
N SER A 203 -31.33 -13.09 10.26
CA SER A 203 -32.23 -13.88 11.12
C SER A 203 -32.05 -15.38 10.95
N ASN A 204 -31.45 -15.83 9.84
CA ASN A 204 -31.17 -17.22 9.52
C ASN A 204 -29.68 -17.41 9.25
N PRO A 205 -28.97 -18.29 9.98
CA PRO A 205 -27.53 -18.49 9.78
C PRO A 205 -27.16 -18.94 8.37
N THR A 206 -28.04 -19.64 7.65
CA THR A 206 -27.75 -20.14 6.28
C THR A 206 -27.74 -19.04 5.22
N THR A 207 -28.28 -17.87 5.52
CA THR A 207 -28.24 -16.68 4.64
C THR A 207 -27.05 -15.77 4.93
N SER A 208 -26.29 -16.08 5.98
CA SER A 208 -25.12 -15.30 6.36
C SER A 208 -23.97 -15.49 5.37
N LEU A 209 -23.23 -14.41 5.07
CA LEU A 209 -21.95 -14.45 4.35
C LEU A 209 -21.00 -15.50 4.96
N PHE A 210 -20.95 -15.57 6.29
CA PHE A 210 -20.09 -16.47 7.05
C PHE A 210 -20.49 -17.96 6.98
N TYR A 211 -21.62 -18.27 6.38
CA TYR A 211 -22.03 -19.65 6.11
C TYR A 211 -21.46 -20.17 4.79
N GLY A 212 -20.83 -19.30 3.98
CA GLY A 212 -20.21 -19.65 2.69
C GLY A 212 -19.31 -20.87 2.74
N PRO A 213 -18.37 -21.00 3.69
CA PRO A 213 -17.52 -22.20 3.83
C PRO A 213 -18.32 -23.49 4.07
N ILE A 214 -19.41 -23.44 4.82
CA ILE A 214 -20.27 -24.62 5.08
C ILE A 214 -20.97 -25.09 3.81
N ASN A 215 -21.36 -24.17 2.93
CA ASN A 215 -21.94 -24.53 1.62
C ASN A 215 -20.93 -25.26 0.69
N LYS A 216 -19.63 -25.17 1.01
CA LYS A 216 -18.52 -25.70 0.23
C LYS A 216 -17.67 -26.72 1.00
N LEU A 217 -18.25 -27.37 2.02
CA LEU A 217 -17.53 -28.39 2.80
C LEU A 217 -16.87 -29.43 1.88
N PRO A 218 -15.60 -29.79 2.10
CA PRO A 218 -14.89 -30.78 1.34
C PRO A 218 -15.65 -32.13 1.35
N LYS A 219 -15.70 -32.79 0.18
CA LYS A 219 -16.48 -34.04 0.01
C LYS A 219 -15.95 -35.20 0.85
N ASP A 220 -14.65 -35.19 1.11
CA ASP A 220 -13.88 -36.20 1.86
C ASP A 220 -14.00 -36.07 3.38
N PHE A 221 -14.64 -35.01 3.89
CA PHE A 221 -14.94 -34.92 5.33
C PHE A 221 -15.91 -36.00 5.75
N SER A 222 -15.70 -36.54 6.96
CA SER A 222 -16.65 -37.48 7.56
C SER A 222 -18.03 -36.83 7.77
N ASP A 223 -19.12 -37.62 7.72
CA ASP A 223 -20.46 -37.10 7.99
C ASP A 223 -20.58 -36.54 9.42
N ALA A 224 -19.82 -37.11 10.36
CA ALA A 224 -19.73 -36.62 11.73
C ALA A 224 -19.10 -35.21 11.78
N ASP A 225 -18.01 -34.99 11.05
CA ASP A 225 -17.37 -33.66 10.97
C ASP A 225 -18.25 -32.66 10.24
N LYS A 226 -18.89 -33.05 9.13
CA LYS A 226 -19.81 -32.17 8.41
C LYS A 226 -20.95 -31.70 9.31
N THR A 227 -21.56 -32.60 10.07
CA THR A 227 -22.65 -32.27 11.00
C THR A 227 -22.14 -31.36 12.12
N ARG A 228 -21.04 -31.75 12.77
CA ARG A 228 -20.44 -31.00 13.89
C ARG A 228 -20.05 -29.59 13.48
N LEU A 229 -19.35 -29.43 12.36
CA LEU A 229 -18.95 -28.11 11.88
C LEU A 229 -20.13 -27.26 11.46
N THR A 230 -21.12 -27.84 10.79
CA THR A 230 -22.35 -27.14 10.41
C THR A 230 -23.07 -26.56 11.64
N ASP A 231 -23.23 -27.36 12.69
CA ASP A 231 -23.88 -26.91 13.92
C ASP A 231 -23.05 -25.87 14.68
N ALA A 232 -21.71 -26.05 14.73
CA ALA A 232 -20.80 -25.09 15.34
C ALA A 232 -20.85 -23.73 14.62
N TYR A 233 -20.88 -23.71 13.28
CA TYR A 233 -20.97 -22.47 12.50
C TYR A 233 -22.31 -21.77 12.70
N LYS A 234 -23.44 -22.49 12.66
CA LYS A 234 -24.75 -21.91 12.95
C LYS A 234 -24.77 -21.25 14.32
N LYS A 235 -24.21 -21.94 15.34
CA LYS A 235 -24.10 -21.41 16.71
C LYS A 235 -23.21 -20.17 16.77
N ALA A 236 -22.04 -20.20 16.16
CA ALA A 236 -21.10 -19.07 16.15
C ALA A 236 -21.67 -17.85 15.39
N ILE A 237 -22.31 -18.07 14.24
CA ILE A 237 -22.95 -17.00 13.47
C ILE A 237 -24.03 -16.32 14.32
N MET A 238 -24.98 -17.09 14.87
CA MET A 238 -26.12 -16.51 15.60
C MET A 238 -25.79 -16.07 17.02
N GLY A 239 -24.83 -16.71 17.69
CA GLY A 239 -24.48 -16.44 19.08
C GLY A 239 -23.33 -15.46 19.26
N GLU A 240 -22.50 -15.24 18.25
CA GLU A 240 -21.31 -14.40 18.36
C GLU A 240 -21.23 -13.33 17.27
N LEU A 241 -21.23 -13.69 15.97
CA LEU A 241 -21.08 -12.73 14.87
C LEU A 241 -22.26 -11.76 14.78
N VAL A 242 -23.47 -12.26 14.63
CA VAL A 242 -24.67 -11.43 14.48
C VAL A 242 -24.86 -10.48 15.67
N PRO A 243 -24.75 -10.90 16.94
CA PRO A 243 -24.84 -9.98 18.07
C PRO A 243 -23.72 -8.93 18.08
N THR A 244 -22.50 -9.29 17.65
CA THR A 244 -21.36 -8.36 17.61
C THR A 244 -21.57 -7.28 16.57
N TYR A 245 -21.94 -7.64 15.32
CA TYR A 245 -22.24 -6.66 14.28
C TYR A 245 -23.43 -5.78 14.64
N LYS A 246 -24.50 -6.39 15.17
CA LYS A 246 -25.67 -5.62 15.65
C LYS A 246 -25.29 -4.61 16.72
N LYS A 247 -24.51 -5.01 17.73
CA LYS A 247 -24.04 -4.13 18.80
C LYS A 247 -23.24 -2.95 18.23
N MET A 248 -22.33 -3.20 17.30
CA MET A 248 -21.54 -2.13 16.67
C MET A 248 -22.43 -1.20 15.83
N GLY A 249 -23.35 -1.75 15.02
CA GLY A 249 -24.30 -0.96 14.21
C GLY A 249 -25.22 -0.09 15.06
N ASP A 250 -25.81 -0.66 16.12
CA ASP A 250 -26.67 0.07 17.05
C ASP A 250 -25.90 1.17 17.79
N PHE A 251 -24.67 0.91 18.24
CA PHE A 251 -23.79 1.88 18.86
C PHE A 251 -23.45 3.03 17.88
N LEU A 252 -23.02 2.72 16.67
CA LEU A 252 -22.70 3.72 15.66
C LEU A 252 -23.89 4.62 15.38
N LYS A 253 -25.09 4.05 15.24
CA LYS A 253 -26.33 4.79 14.96
C LYS A 253 -26.77 5.66 16.13
N ASN A 254 -26.84 5.09 17.33
CA ASN A 254 -27.54 5.71 18.46
C ASN A 254 -26.63 6.55 19.37
N GLU A 255 -25.35 6.18 19.50
CA GLU A 255 -24.41 6.86 20.40
C GLU A 255 -23.34 7.66 19.65
N TYR A 256 -22.72 7.09 18.60
CA TYR A 256 -21.56 7.69 17.95
C TYR A 256 -21.94 8.77 16.93
N LEU A 257 -22.90 8.50 16.03
CA LEU A 257 -23.31 9.44 14.98
C LEU A 257 -23.74 10.81 15.51
N PRO A 258 -24.51 10.91 16.63
CA PRO A 258 -24.84 12.20 17.22
C PRO A 258 -23.64 13.00 17.74
N LYS A 259 -22.51 12.34 18.01
CA LYS A 259 -21.25 12.90 18.52
C LYS A 259 -20.15 12.99 17.48
N ALA A 260 -20.38 12.45 16.29
CA ALA A 260 -19.46 12.54 15.17
C ALA A 260 -19.28 14.01 14.74
N ARG A 261 -18.05 14.36 14.35
CA ARG A 261 -17.73 15.74 13.94
C ARG A 261 -18.36 16.11 12.59
N THR A 262 -18.58 17.38 12.38
CA THR A 262 -19.07 17.92 11.10
C THR A 262 -17.94 18.30 10.15
N SER A 263 -16.76 18.57 10.68
CA SER A 263 -15.56 18.89 9.89
C SER A 263 -15.02 17.64 9.18
N SER A 264 -14.35 17.86 8.05
CA SER A 264 -13.85 16.77 7.20
C SER A 264 -12.47 16.28 7.61
N GLY A 265 -11.54 17.19 7.91
CA GLY A 265 -10.14 16.86 8.18
C GLY A 265 -9.87 16.43 9.61
N ILE A 266 -8.80 15.67 9.83
CA ILE A 266 -8.35 15.29 11.18
C ILE A 266 -7.68 16.45 11.92
N GLY A 267 -7.26 17.52 11.22
CA GLY A 267 -6.63 18.70 11.82
C GLY A 267 -7.46 19.39 12.90
N ASP A 268 -8.78 19.15 12.91
CA ASP A 268 -9.71 19.68 13.92
C ASP A 268 -9.82 18.80 15.17
N MET A 269 -9.19 17.64 15.18
CA MET A 269 -9.13 16.78 16.37
C MET A 269 -7.97 17.19 17.29
N PRO A 270 -8.03 16.85 18.58
CA PRO A 270 -6.87 16.97 19.47
C PRO A 270 -5.63 16.28 18.87
N GLN A 271 -4.50 16.99 18.80
CA GLN A 271 -3.26 16.56 18.14
C GLN A 271 -3.42 16.20 16.64
N GLY A 272 -4.51 16.63 16.00
CA GLY A 272 -4.83 16.21 14.63
C GLY A 272 -3.83 16.72 13.58
N LYS A 273 -3.26 17.91 13.78
CA LYS A 273 -2.21 18.46 12.87
C LYS A 273 -0.92 17.66 12.97
N GLU A 274 -0.47 17.35 14.18
CA GLU A 274 0.70 16.52 14.43
C GLU A 274 0.49 15.09 13.92
N LEU A 275 -0.71 14.54 14.11
CA LEU A 275 -1.08 13.24 13.57
C LEU A 275 -1.02 13.25 12.04
N TYR A 276 -1.51 14.29 11.37
CA TYR A 276 -1.46 14.37 9.92
C TYR A 276 -0.01 14.45 9.40
N ILE A 277 0.85 15.25 10.03
CA ILE A 277 2.29 15.31 9.69
C ILE A 277 2.93 13.93 9.83
N TYR A 278 2.63 13.22 10.92
CA TYR A 278 3.10 11.85 11.13
C TYR A 278 2.60 10.90 10.04
N MET A 279 1.31 10.95 9.70
CA MET A 279 0.74 10.09 8.66
C MET A 279 1.32 10.39 7.27
N ALA A 280 1.51 11.66 6.91
CA ALA A 280 2.18 12.05 5.67
C ALA A 280 3.62 11.50 5.62
N LYS A 281 4.38 11.61 6.71
CA LYS A 281 5.74 11.05 6.84
C LYS A 281 5.76 9.52 6.70
N VAL A 282 4.80 8.82 7.31
CA VAL A 282 4.65 7.35 7.18
C VAL A 282 4.37 6.96 5.75
N MET A 283 3.37 7.58 5.13
CA MET A 283 2.84 7.20 3.82
C MET A 283 3.77 7.61 2.67
N THR A 284 4.40 8.78 2.75
CA THR A 284 5.34 9.26 1.72
C THR A 284 6.77 8.79 1.94
N THR A 285 7.09 8.33 3.13
CA THR A 285 8.46 7.99 3.57
C THR A 285 9.47 9.14 3.41
N THR A 286 9.00 10.39 3.42
CA THR A 286 9.79 11.63 3.32
C THR A 286 9.52 12.53 4.53
N ASP A 287 10.38 13.53 4.72
CA ASP A 287 10.19 14.58 5.71
C ASP A 287 9.57 15.86 5.10
N LYS A 288 8.96 15.76 3.91
CA LYS A 288 8.26 16.89 3.29
C LYS A 288 7.10 17.34 4.17
N THR A 289 7.02 18.65 4.35
CA THR A 289 5.89 19.26 5.07
C THR A 289 4.60 19.15 4.25
N PRO A 290 3.42 19.15 4.89
CA PRO A 290 2.14 19.21 4.19
C PRO A 290 2.07 20.37 3.18
N GLU A 291 2.64 21.55 3.50
CA GLU A 291 2.64 22.68 2.58
C GLU A 291 3.48 22.42 1.32
N GLU A 292 4.68 21.86 1.46
CA GLU A 292 5.51 21.48 0.30
C GLU A 292 4.81 20.45 -0.59
N ILE A 293 4.06 19.51 0.00
CA ILE A 293 3.28 18.52 -0.74
C ILE A 293 2.12 19.20 -1.47
N TYR A 294 1.39 20.09 -0.81
CA TYR A 294 0.28 20.85 -1.40
C TYR A 294 0.74 21.68 -2.61
N GLU A 295 1.81 22.46 -2.45
CA GLU A 295 2.39 23.27 -3.53
C GLU A 295 2.91 22.40 -4.69
N THR A 296 3.47 21.23 -4.38
CA THR A 296 3.84 20.23 -5.40
C THR A 296 2.61 19.78 -6.17
N GLY A 297 1.50 19.50 -5.47
CA GLY A 297 0.23 19.12 -6.07
C GLY A 297 -0.32 20.18 -7.03
N LEU A 298 -0.36 21.43 -6.62
CA LEU A 298 -0.83 22.54 -7.47
C LEU A 298 -0.01 22.68 -8.75
N LYS A 299 1.33 22.59 -8.65
CA LYS A 299 2.24 22.65 -9.81
C LYS A 299 2.02 21.49 -10.76
N GLU A 300 1.87 20.28 -10.25
CA GLU A 300 1.64 19.09 -11.07
C GLU A 300 0.25 19.12 -11.74
N VAL A 301 -0.81 19.54 -11.05
CA VAL A 301 -2.14 19.73 -11.66
C VAL A 301 -2.05 20.71 -12.82
N ALA A 302 -1.39 21.86 -12.63
CA ALA A 302 -1.24 22.86 -13.69
C ALA A 302 -0.43 22.31 -14.87
N ARG A 303 0.67 21.61 -14.63
CA ARG A 303 1.50 20.98 -15.67
C ARG A 303 0.70 19.98 -16.51
N ILE A 304 -0.01 19.05 -15.84
CA ILE A 304 -0.73 17.98 -16.52
C ILE A 304 -1.91 18.55 -17.32
N ARG A 305 -2.65 19.54 -16.77
CA ARG A 305 -3.69 20.24 -17.53
C ARG A 305 -3.15 20.88 -18.81
N GLY A 306 -1.94 21.45 -18.76
CA GLY A 306 -1.26 21.97 -19.94
C GLY A 306 -0.96 20.89 -20.99
N GLU A 307 -0.60 19.67 -20.59
CA GLU A 307 -0.45 18.54 -21.50
C GLU A 307 -1.79 18.05 -22.07
N MET A 308 -2.85 18.02 -21.25
CA MET A 308 -4.20 17.67 -21.71
C MET A 308 -4.73 18.65 -22.78
N GLU A 309 -4.48 19.95 -22.62
CA GLU A 309 -4.83 20.95 -23.64
C GLU A 309 -4.13 20.67 -24.96
N LYS A 310 -2.83 20.32 -24.94
CA LYS A 310 -2.09 19.95 -26.17
C LYS A 310 -2.70 18.73 -26.85
N VAL A 311 -3.09 17.69 -26.09
CA VAL A 311 -3.75 16.51 -26.66
C VAL A 311 -5.11 16.86 -27.25
N LYS A 312 -5.91 17.70 -26.58
CA LYS A 312 -7.19 18.21 -27.08
C LYS A 312 -7.00 18.94 -28.42
N GLU A 313 -6.00 19.80 -28.53
CA GLU A 313 -5.65 20.50 -29.77
C GLU A 313 -5.20 19.52 -30.87
N GLN A 314 -4.37 18.54 -30.52
CA GLN A 314 -3.88 17.51 -31.45
C GLN A 314 -5.02 16.72 -32.11
N VAL A 315 -6.08 16.40 -31.36
CA VAL A 315 -7.26 15.71 -31.91
C VAL A 315 -8.26 16.64 -32.59
N GLY A 316 -7.98 17.96 -32.64
CA GLY A 316 -8.78 18.97 -33.32
C GLY A 316 -10.05 19.36 -32.59
N PHE A 317 -10.22 19.07 -31.30
CA PHE A 317 -11.40 19.45 -30.53
C PHE A 317 -11.39 20.96 -30.21
N LYS A 318 -12.47 21.66 -30.50
CA LYS A 318 -12.55 23.15 -30.44
C LYS A 318 -13.16 23.69 -29.15
N GLY A 319 -13.63 22.87 -28.26
CA GLY A 319 -14.21 23.29 -26.98
C GLY A 319 -13.19 23.50 -25.87
N THR A 320 -13.68 23.79 -24.68
CA THR A 320 -12.92 23.80 -23.44
C THR A 320 -12.47 22.39 -23.05
N LEU A 321 -11.54 22.27 -22.10
CA LEU A 321 -11.12 20.96 -21.59
C LEU A 321 -12.29 20.21 -20.91
N ALA A 322 -13.17 20.92 -20.21
CA ALA A 322 -14.36 20.33 -19.60
C ALA A 322 -15.35 19.76 -20.64
N GLU A 323 -15.55 20.47 -21.75
CA GLU A 323 -16.35 19.96 -22.86
C GLU A 323 -15.67 18.77 -23.54
N PHE A 324 -14.34 18.75 -23.61
CA PHE A 324 -13.61 17.61 -24.11
C PHE A 324 -13.75 16.38 -23.21
N PHE A 325 -13.70 16.56 -21.89
CA PHE A 325 -13.99 15.47 -20.94
C PHE A 325 -15.40 14.92 -21.10
N SER A 326 -16.39 15.81 -21.32
CA SER A 326 -17.77 15.39 -21.61
C SER A 326 -17.86 14.60 -22.90
N TYR A 327 -17.20 15.06 -23.97
CA TYR A 327 -17.10 14.36 -25.25
C TYR A 327 -16.52 12.95 -25.10
N LEU A 328 -15.42 12.79 -24.35
CA LEU A 328 -14.81 11.48 -24.11
C LEU A 328 -15.74 10.50 -23.38
N LYS A 329 -16.64 11.02 -22.53
CA LYS A 329 -17.60 10.21 -21.77
C LYS A 329 -18.85 9.82 -22.56
N THR A 330 -19.23 10.58 -23.59
CA THR A 330 -20.53 10.44 -24.24
C THR A 330 -20.46 9.85 -25.65
N GLU A 331 -19.31 9.96 -26.32
CA GLU A 331 -19.15 9.49 -27.69
C GLU A 331 -19.07 7.96 -27.78
N LYS A 332 -19.99 7.38 -28.55
CA LYS A 332 -20.11 5.91 -28.71
C LYS A 332 -18.85 5.22 -29.22
N LYS A 333 -18.04 5.89 -30.02
CA LYS A 333 -16.80 5.32 -30.58
C LYS A 333 -15.79 4.91 -29.49
N PHE A 334 -15.90 5.47 -28.27
CA PHE A 334 -15.02 5.14 -27.15
C PHE A 334 -15.47 3.91 -26.35
N TYR A 335 -16.58 3.29 -26.74
CA TYR A 335 -17.19 2.12 -26.11
C TYR A 335 -17.32 0.96 -27.09
N PRO A 336 -16.20 0.40 -27.60
CA PRO A 336 -16.24 -0.55 -28.72
C PRO A 336 -16.62 -1.99 -28.29
N TYR A 337 -16.55 -2.31 -26.99
CA TYR A 337 -16.64 -3.67 -26.51
C TYR A 337 -18.09 -4.15 -26.35
N LYS A 338 -18.32 -5.44 -26.59
CA LYS A 338 -19.64 -6.07 -26.51
C LYS A 338 -19.76 -7.06 -25.35
N ASN A 339 -18.66 -7.61 -24.89
CA ASN A 339 -18.58 -8.60 -23.82
C ASN A 339 -17.26 -8.49 -23.05
N PRO A 340 -17.19 -9.04 -21.82
CA PRO A 340 -15.99 -8.96 -20.99
C PRO A 340 -14.73 -9.52 -21.63
N LYS A 341 -14.88 -10.60 -22.43
CA LYS A 341 -13.72 -11.21 -23.12
C LYS A 341 -13.01 -10.23 -24.05
N GLU A 342 -13.76 -9.40 -24.78
CA GLU A 342 -13.16 -8.39 -25.67
C GLU A 342 -12.34 -7.34 -24.91
N VAL A 343 -12.77 -6.95 -23.69
CA VAL A 343 -12.02 -6.07 -22.82
C VAL A 343 -10.73 -6.73 -22.34
N LEU A 344 -10.80 -7.98 -21.87
CA LEU A 344 -9.63 -8.73 -21.41
C LEU A 344 -8.62 -8.98 -22.54
N ASP A 345 -9.11 -9.32 -23.74
CA ASP A 345 -8.27 -9.49 -24.94
C ASP A 345 -7.57 -8.19 -25.32
N ALA A 346 -8.24 -7.04 -25.18
CA ALA A 346 -7.65 -5.73 -25.43
C ALA A 346 -6.50 -5.42 -24.44
N PHE A 347 -6.64 -5.75 -23.16
CA PHE A 347 -5.54 -5.69 -22.19
C PHE A 347 -4.39 -6.63 -22.59
N GLY A 348 -4.67 -7.86 -23.02
CA GLY A 348 -3.67 -8.79 -23.53
C GLY A 348 -2.91 -8.25 -24.73
N THR A 349 -3.56 -7.48 -25.61
CA THR A 349 -2.93 -6.81 -26.75
C THR A 349 -1.91 -5.75 -26.30
N ILE A 350 -2.14 -5.06 -25.18
CA ILE A 350 -1.17 -4.10 -24.63
C ILE A 350 0.13 -4.82 -24.27
N LEU A 351 0.06 -5.99 -23.61
CA LEU A 351 1.23 -6.79 -23.29
C LEU A 351 2.06 -7.10 -24.56
N THR A 352 1.40 -7.61 -25.61
CA THR A 352 2.08 -7.93 -26.89
C THR A 352 2.78 -6.71 -27.51
N ARG A 353 2.19 -5.51 -27.35
CA ARG A 353 2.77 -4.27 -27.90
C ARG A 353 3.99 -3.79 -27.13
N ILE A 354 4.02 -3.93 -25.80
CA ILE A 354 5.14 -3.48 -24.96
C ILE A 354 6.29 -4.49 -24.91
N GLU A 355 6.02 -5.78 -25.08
CA GLU A 355 6.98 -6.89 -24.92
C GLU A 355 8.29 -6.68 -25.68
N PRO A 356 8.31 -6.23 -26.96
CA PRO A 356 9.56 -6.00 -27.69
C PRO A 356 10.48 -4.92 -27.08
N ASN A 357 9.92 -4.03 -26.26
CA ASN A 357 10.64 -2.92 -25.64
C ASN A 357 11.00 -3.18 -24.16
N LEU A 358 10.45 -4.22 -23.53
CA LEU A 358 10.74 -4.54 -22.12
C LEU A 358 12.21 -4.83 -21.88
N SER A 359 12.88 -5.56 -22.79
CA SER A 359 14.32 -5.87 -22.67
C SER A 359 15.23 -4.65 -22.77
N LYS A 360 14.74 -3.52 -23.30
CA LYS A 360 15.45 -2.24 -23.30
C LYS A 360 15.37 -1.52 -21.95
N MET A 361 14.40 -1.90 -21.13
CA MET A 361 14.09 -1.26 -19.85
C MET A 361 14.44 -2.11 -18.65
N PHE A 362 14.57 -3.42 -18.80
CA PHE A 362 14.85 -4.37 -17.74
C PHE A 362 15.77 -5.48 -18.24
N THR A 363 16.76 -5.89 -17.44
CA THR A 363 17.56 -7.09 -17.72
C THR A 363 17.00 -8.32 -17.00
N LYS A 364 16.17 -8.11 -15.96
CA LYS A 364 15.52 -9.16 -15.17
C LYS A 364 14.03 -9.16 -15.39
N THR A 365 13.44 -10.35 -15.49
CA THR A 365 12.01 -10.54 -15.59
C THR A 365 11.53 -11.45 -14.46
N PRO A 366 10.33 -11.21 -13.89
CA PRO A 366 9.72 -12.14 -12.93
C PRO A 366 9.54 -13.53 -13.52
N LYS A 367 9.69 -14.56 -12.67
CA LYS A 367 9.36 -15.95 -12.98
C LYS A 367 7.91 -16.28 -12.68
N THR A 368 7.32 -15.55 -11.73
CA THR A 368 5.92 -15.68 -11.35
C THR A 368 5.02 -15.46 -12.56
N LYS A 369 4.11 -16.39 -12.82
CA LYS A 369 3.15 -16.27 -13.91
C LYS A 369 2.20 -15.11 -13.67
N PHE A 370 1.74 -14.51 -14.76
CA PHE A 370 0.81 -13.39 -14.77
C PHE A 370 -0.47 -13.74 -15.52
N GLU A 371 -1.61 -13.33 -14.98
CA GLU A 371 -2.92 -13.49 -15.61
C GLU A 371 -3.75 -12.22 -15.49
N ILE A 372 -4.62 -11.99 -16.49
CA ILE A 372 -5.64 -10.93 -16.45
C ILE A 372 -6.98 -11.64 -16.28
N ARG A 373 -7.77 -11.24 -15.28
CA ARG A 373 -9.07 -11.84 -15.00
C ARG A 373 -10.14 -10.78 -14.79
N GLU A 374 -11.37 -11.14 -15.13
CA GLU A 374 -12.55 -10.39 -14.70
C GLU A 374 -12.69 -10.49 -13.17
N THR A 375 -13.01 -9.36 -12.54
CA THR A 375 -13.32 -9.34 -11.09
C THR A 375 -14.54 -10.22 -10.81
N GLU A 376 -14.54 -10.93 -9.70
CA GLU A 376 -15.62 -11.84 -9.33
C GLU A 376 -16.95 -11.09 -9.19
N LYS A 377 -18.03 -11.67 -9.73
CA LYS A 377 -19.34 -11.02 -9.85
C LYS A 377 -19.92 -10.48 -8.53
N PHE A 378 -19.63 -11.14 -7.41
CA PHE A 378 -20.16 -10.72 -6.10
C PHE A 378 -19.58 -9.40 -5.60
N ARG A 379 -18.39 -8.99 -6.06
CA ARG A 379 -17.72 -7.74 -5.66
C ARG A 379 -17.52 -6.74 -6.80
N GLU A 380 -17.75 -7.15 -8.02
CA GLU A 380 -17.46 -6.39 -9.24
C GLU A 380 -18.06 -4.98 -9.26
N ALA A 381 -19.29 -4.82 -8.76
CA ALA A 381 -19.99 -3.54 -8.76
C ALA A 381 -19.34 -2.47 -7.87
N SER A 382 -18.51 -2.88 -6.89
CA SER A 382 -17.85 -2.00 -5.92
C SER A 382 -16.32 -2.06 -5.96
N ALA A 383 -15.75 -2.99 -6.73
CA ALA A 383 -14.31 -3.15 -6.84
C ALA A 383 -13.69 -2.11 -7.80
N SER A 384 -12.49 -1.70 -7.48
CA SER A 384 -11.57 -1.08 -8.44
C SER A 384 -10.76 -2.17 -9.14
N ALA A 385 -10.13 -1.85 -10.26
CA ALA A 385 -9.08 -2.68 -10.83
C ALA A 385 -7.92 -2.81 -9.82
N GLU A 386 -7.33 -4.01 -9.72
CA GLU A 386 -6.32 -4.29 -8.72
C GLU A 386 -5.39 -5.43 -9.14
N TYR A 387 -4.15 -5.39 -8.66
CA TYR A 387 -3.22 -6.50 -8.77
C TYR A 387 -3.18 -7.30 -7.46
N ASN A 388 -3.39 -8.61 -7.58
CA ASN A 388 -3.19 -9.55 -6.49
C ASN A 388 -1.92 -10.37 -6.72
N ALA A 389 -0.98 -10.27 -5.78
CA ALA A 389 0.32 -10.93 -5.87
C ALA A 389 0.20 -12.46 -5.97
N GLY A 390 1.08 -13.04 -6.76
CA GLY A 390 1.29 -14.48 -6.78
C GLY A 390 1.84 -14.99 -5.44
N SER A 391 1.83 -16.31 -5.26
CA SER A 391 2.49 -16.91 -4.09
C SER A 391 4.00 -16.96 -4.29
N ALA A 392 4.76 -16.78 -3.21
CA ALA A 392 6.22 -16.80 -3.24
C ALA A 392 6.81 -18.17 -3.63
N ASP A 393 6.03 -19.25 -3.51
CA ASP A 393 6.37 -20.61 -3.96
C ASP A 393 6.02 -20.88 -5.43
N GLY A 394 5.43 -19.89 -6.13
CA GLY A 394 5.02 -20.00 -7.53
C GLY A 394 3.79 -20.86 -7.79
N SER A 395 3.10 -21.35 -6.76
CA SER A 395 1.90 -22.21 -6.91
C SER A 395 0.66 -21.45 -7.38
N ARG A 396 0.64 -20.12 -7.19
CA ARG A 396 -0.43 -19.22 -7.62
C ARG A 396 0.16 -18.07 -8.47
N PRO A 397 -0.42 -17.76 -9.65
CA PRO A 397 0.01 -16.62 -10.46
C PRO A 397 -0.31 -15.29 -9.79
N GLY A 398 0.37 -14.23 -10.21
CA GLY A 398 -0.08 -12.87 -10.01
C GLY A 398 -1.27 -12.57 -10.91
N ILE A 399 -2.28 -11.89 -10.41
CA ILE A 399 -3.54 -11.67 -11.13
C ILE A 399 -3.87 -10.18 -11.14
N PHE A 400 -4.03 -9.66 -12.35
CA PHE A 400 -4.65 -8.35 -12.56
C PHE A 400 -6.16 -8.55 -12.72
N TYR A 401 -6.93 -8.08 -11.74
CA TYR A 401 -8.38 -8.12 -11.78
C TYR A 401 -8.96 -6.86 -12.39
N VAL A 402 -9.86 -7.04 -13.36
CA VAL A 402 -10.55 -5.94 -14.06
C VAL A 402 -12.05 -6.04 -13.79
N PRO A 403 -12.68 -5.05 -13.12
CA PRO A 403 -14.13 -5.03 -12.99
C PRO A 403 -14.79 -4.64 -14.30
N ILE A 404 -15.69 -5.50 -14.83
CA ILE A 404 -16.38 -5.30 -16.10
C ILE A 404 -17.88 -5.55 -15.90
N PRO A 405 -18.59 -4.78 -15.08
CA PRO A 405 -20.01 -5.01 -14.82
C PRO A 405 -20.87 -4.89 -16.08
N ASP A 406 -20.46 -4.09 -17.06
CA ASP A 406 -21.08 -3.94 -18.37
C ASP A 406 -20.00 -3.55 -19.40
N ALA A 407 -19.57 -4.51 -20.21
CA ALA A 407 -18.54 -4.28 -21.22
C ALA A 407 -18.93 -3.19 -22.24
N THR A 408 -20.24 -3.02 -22.52
CA THR A 408 -20.72 -1.99 -23.45
C THR A 408 -20.56 -0.57 -22.92
N LYS A 409 -20.25 -0.42 -21.63
CA LYS A 409 -19.94 0.84 -20.95
C LYS A 409 -18.46 0.98 -20.59
N PHE A 410 -17.63 0.03 -21.00
CA PHE A 410 -16.19 0.12 -20.78
C PHE A 410 -15.57 1.08 -21.79
N ASN A 411 -15.13 2.23 -21.29
CA ASN A 411 -14.52 3.28 -22.10
C ASN A 411 -13.01 3.05 -22.22
N PHE A 412 -12.50 2.76 -23.44
CA PHE A 412 -11.09 2.49 -23.64
C PHE A 412 -10.19 3.72 -23.41
N THR A 413 -10.76 4.95 -23.44
CA THR A 413 -10.00 6.18 -23.20
C THR A 413 -9.85 6.52 -21.71
N SER A 414 -10.37 5.68 -20.82
CA SER A 414 -10.26 5.88 -19.35
C SER A 414 -8.98 5.29 -18.78
N GLY A 415 -7.83 5.50 -19.44
CA GLY A 415 -6.55 5.05 -18.91
C GLY A 415 -6.27 3.55 -19.08
N MET A 416 -6.84 2.87 -20.09
CA MET A 416 -6.65 1.43 -20.26
C MET A 416 -5.17 1.02 -20.39
N GLU A 417 -4.39 1.74 -21.18
CA GLU A 417 -2.96 1.47 -21.33
C GLU A 417 -2.16 1.81 -20.07
N SER A 418 -2.46 2.93 -19.40
CA SER A 418 -1.80 3.32 -18.14
C SER A 418 -2.14 2.39 -16.99
N LEU A 419 -3.40 1.97 -16.87
CA LEU A 419 -3.83 1.00 -15.87
C LEU A 419 -3.10 -0.34 -16.03
N PHE A 420 -2.91 -0.82 -17.27
CA PHE A 420 -2.13 -2.02 -17.53
C PHE A 420 -0.67 -1.85 -17.06
N LEU A 421 -0.06 -0.71 -17.33
CA LEU A 421 1.32 -0.44 -16.87
C LEU A 421 1.40 -0.35 -15.34
N HIS A 422 0.36 0.11 -14.67
CA HIS A 422 0.28 0.23 -13.22
C HIS A 422 0.15 -1.14 -12.54
N GLU A 423 -0.92 -1.86 -12.87
CA GLU A 423 -1.30 -3.09 -12.17
C GLU A 423 -0.47 -4.30 -12.64
N ALA A 424 -0.11 -4.32 -13.93
CA ALA A 424 0.52 -5.44 -14.57
C ALA A 424 2.03 -5.24 -14.79
N ILE A 425 2.44 -5.03 -16.04
CA ILE A 425 3.81 -5.04 -16.50
C ILE A 425 4.14 -3.67 -17.11
N PRO A 426 5.19 -2.97 -16.60
CA PRO A 426 6.14 -3.38 -15.57
C PRO A 426 5.83 -2.89 -14.13
N GLY A 427 4.56 -2.58 -13.81
CA GLY A 427 4.12 -2.05 -12.53
C GLY A 427 4.14 -3.05 -11.37
N HIS A 428 3.00 -3.18 -10.69
CA HIS A 428 2.90 -3.98 -9.46
C HIS A 428 3.33 -5.45 -9.64
N HIS A 429 2.90 -6.12 -10.72
CA HIS A 429 3.31 -7.49 -10.94
C HIS A 429 4.83 -7.64 -11.00
N TYR A 430 5.50 -6.75 -11.71
CA TYR A 430 6.95 -6.80 -11.87
C TYR A 430 7.69 -6.57 -10.55
N GLN A 431 7.34 -5.49 -9.85
CA GLN A 431 7.98 -5.09 -8.61
C GLN A 431 7.79 -6.12 -7.51
N VAL A 432 6.53 -6.54 -7.26
CA VAL A 432 6.20 -7.47 -6.17
C VAL A 432 6.78 -8.86 -6.43
N SER A 433 6.70 -9.35 -7.68
CA SER A 433 7.23 -10.67 -8.01
C SER A 433 8.75 -10.73 -7.88
N LEU A 434 9.48 -9.73 -8.40
CA LEU A 434 10.94 -9.68 -8.26
C LEU A 434 11.37 -9.64 -6.79
N GLN A 435 10.66 -8.88 -5.95
CA GLN A 435 10.94 -8.81 -4.52
C GLN A 435 10.68 -10.15 -3.83
N GLN A 436 9.54 -10.79 -4.09
CA GLN A 436 9.19 -12.09 -3.50
C GLN A 436 10.08 -13.23 -3.96
N GLU A 437 10.55 -13.20 -5.20
CA GLU A 437 11.47 -14.20 -5.76
C GLU A 437 12.91 -14.05 -5.25
N ASN A 438 13.29 -12.88 -4.74
CA ASN A 438 14.64 -12.65 -4.24
C ASN A 438 14.83 -13.24 -2.85
N THR A 439 15.31 -14.48 -2.79
CA THR A 439 15.57 -15.22 -1.54
C THR A 439 16.80 -14.73 -0.78
N SER A 440 17.60 -13.82 -1.33
CA SER A 440 18.72 -13.20 -0.60
C SER A 440 18.26 -12.07 0.33
N LEU A 441 17.04 -11.56 0.15
CA LEU A 441 16.45 -10.57 1.04
C LEU A 441 16.02 -11.21 2.37
N TYR A 442 16.18 -10.48 3.45
CA TYR A 442 15.60 -10.86 4.73
C TYR A 442 14.07 -10.93 4.63
N LYS A 443 13.42 -11.83 5.36
CA LYS A 443 11.97 -12.05 5.26
C LYS A 443 11.15 -10.79 5.49
N PHE A 444 11.55 -9.92 6.43
CA PHE A 444 10.85 -8.66 6.67
C PHE A 444 10.90 -7.68 5.48
N GLN A 445 11.96 -7.71 4.67
CA GLN A 445 12.06 -6.96 3.42
C GLN A 445 11.28 -7.65 2.29
N ARG A 446 11.44 -8.98 2.19
CA ARG A 446 10.84 -9.79 1.13
C ARG A 446 9.30 -9.71 1.13
N PHE A 447 8.70 -9.61 2.32
CA PHE A 447 7.24 -9.56 2.52
C PHE A 447 6.77 -8.24 3.15
N GLY A 448 7.64 -7.27 3.29
CA GLY A 448 7.31 -5.92 3.73
C GLY A 448 7.12 -4.98 2.56
N GLY A 449 6.74 -3.73 2.87
CA GLY A 449 6.60 -2.70 1.85
C GLY A 449 6.17 -1.36 2.41
N THR A 450 6.34 -0.33 1.58
CA THR A 450 5.89 1.03 1.84
C THR A 450 5.03 1.52 0.67
N SER A 451 3.95 2.23 0.98
CA SER A 451 3.03 2.73 -0.06
C SER A 451 3.75 3.62 -1.08
N ALA A 452 4.68 4.47 -0.64
CA ALA A 452 5.39 5.38 -1.55
C ALA A 452 6.31 4.67 -2.55
N TYR A 453 6.89 3.54 -2.18
CA TYR A 453 7.71 2.75 -3.11
C TYR A 453 6.82 2.00 -4.11
N ALA A 454 5.86 1.22 -3.62
CA ALA A 454 5.03 0.38 -4.47
C ALA A 454 4.15 1.19 -5.42
N GLU A 455 3.39 2.15 -4.89
CA GLU A 455 2.52 3.01 -5.69
C GLU A 455 3.30 4.03 -6.53
N GLY A 456 4.42 4.51 -5.98
CA GLY A 456 5.32 5.39 -6.71
C GLY A 456 5.94 4.71 -7.92
N TRP A 457 6.36 3.45 -7.78
CA TRP A 457 6.85 2.63 -8.89
C TRP A 457 5.77 2.40 -9.95
N ALA A 458 4.58 1.97 -9.54
CA ALA A 458 3.48 1.71 -10.47
C ALA A 458 3.07 2.97 -11.25
N LEU A 459 2.94 4.12 -10.58
CA LEU A 459 2.67 5.40 -11.25
C LEU A 459 3.85 5.88 -12.13
N TYR A 460 5.08 5.63 -11.72
CA TYR A 460 6.24 5.88 -12.58
C TYR A 460 6.18 5.03 -13.86
N CYS A 461 5.78 3.76 -13.77
CA CYS A 461 5.62 2.89 -14.93
C CYS A 461 4.58 3.40 -15.91
N GLU A 462 3.48 4.02 -15.47
CA GLU A 462 2.52 4.68 -16.36
C GLU A 462 3.20 5.72 -17.26
N SER A 463 4.18 6.45 -16.74
CA SER A 463 4.93 7.45 -17.52
C SER A 463 5.89 6.87 -18.57
N LEU A 464 6.12 5.56 -18.57
CA LEU A 464 7.00 4.87 -19.53
C LEU A 464 6.30 4.46 -20.84
N GLY A 465 5.00 4.71 -20.97
CA GLY A 465 4.19 4.18 -22.07
C GLY A 465 4.73 4.52 -23.46
N LYS A 466 5.20 5.75 -23.70
CA LYS A 466 5.82 6.14 -25.00
C LYS A 466 7.12 5.38 -25.26
N GLU A 467 7.94 5.20 -24.25
CA GLU A 467 9.22 4.45 -24.34
C GLU A 467 8.95 2.95 -24.55
N LEU A 468 7.82 2.44 -24.05
CA LEU A 468 7.35 1.07 -24.27
C LEU A 468 6.62 0.86 -25.61
N GLY A 469 6.37 1.93 -26.38
CA GLY A 469 5.75 1.86 -27.70
C GLY A 469 4.22 1.88 -27.71
N ILE A 470 3.61 2.33 -26.61
CA ILE A 470 2.18 2.59 -26.49
C ILE A 470 1.91 4.10 -26.33
N TYR A 471 0.68 4.52 -26.03
CA TYR A 471 0.23 5.93 -26.13
C TYR A 471 0.38 6.53 -27.53
N THR A 472 0.29 5.70 -28.56
CA THR A 472 0.33 6.13 -29.96
C THR A 472 -1.00 6.75 -30.39
N ASP A 473 -2.10 6.34 -29.77
CA ASP A 473 -3.41 6.99 -29.88
C ASP A 473 -3.51 8.16 -28.88
N PRO A 474 -3.74 9.41 -29.34
CA PRO A 474 -3.90 10.56 -28.45
C PRO A 474 -4.99 10.37 -27.38
N TYR A 475 -6.03 9.60 -27.68
CA TYR A 475 -7.10 9.33 -26.72
C TYR A 475 -6.65 8.39 -25.60
N GLN A 476 -5.80 7.39 -25.88
CA GLN A 476 -5.16 6.58 -24.85
C GLN A 476 -4.20 7.42 -24.01
N TYR A 477 -3.44 8.31 -24.64
CA TYR A 477 -2.55 9.21 -23.90
C TYR A 477 -3.33 10.21 -23.03
N MET A 478 -4.50 10.68 -23.49
CA MET A 478 -5.40 11.50 -22.66
C MET A 478 -5.87 10.72 -21.42
N GLY A 479 -6.15 9.43 -21.56
CA GLY A 479 -6.50 8.56 -20.42
C GLY A 479 -5.35 8.45 -19.41
N ALA A 480 -4.12 8.27 -19.87
CA ALA A 480 -2.93 8.25 -19.00
C ALA A 480 -2.73 9.60 -18.27
N LEU A 481 -2.96 10.74 -18.95
CA LEU A 481 -2.94 12.05 -18.31
C LEU A 481 -4.08 12.19 -17.29
N GLY A 482 -5.24 11.54 -17.52
CA GLY A 482 -6.35 11.45 -16.56
C GLY A 482 -5.96 10.71 -15.30
N ASP A 483 -5.26 9.60 -15.42
CA ASP A 483 -4.71 8.85 -14.28
C ASP A 483 -3.64 9.66 -13.54
N GLU A 484 -2.74 10.32 -14.26
CA GLU A 484 -1.69 11.14 -13.66
C GLU A 484 -2.25 12.35 -12.90
N ILE A 485 -3.23 13.08 -13.49
CA ILE A 485 -3.82 14.27 -12.84
C ILE A 485 -4.61 13.88 -11.58
N HIS A 486 -5.30 12.74 -11.61
CA HIS A 486 -5.98 12.19 -10.44
C HIS A 486 -5.03 12.05 -9.24
N ARG A 487 -3.82 11.49 -9.47
CA ARG A 487 -2.79 11.34 -8.43
C ARG A 487 -2.15 12.68 -8.04
N ALA A 488 -2.12 13.68 -8.92
CA ALA A 488 -1.68 15.04 -8.57
C ALA A 488 -2.72 15.79 -7.72
N ILE A 489 -4.01 15.67 -8.06
CA ILE A 489 -5.14 16.23 -7.30
C ILE A 489 -5.15 15.71 -5.86
N ARG A 490 -4.80 14.43 -5.64
CA ARG A 490 -4.67 13.83 -4.30
C ARG A 490 -3.74 14.62 -3.39
N LEU A 491 -2.62 15.13 -3.90
CA LEU A 491 -1.69 15.95 -3.12
C LEU A 491 -2.32 17.26 -2.64
N VAL A 492 -3.23 17.81 -3.43
CA VAL A 492 -3.93 19.06 -3.09
C VAL A 492 -5.04 18.79 -2.09
N VAL A 493 -5.97 17.88 -2.42
CA VAL A 493 -7.20 17.72 -1.63
C VAL A 493 -6.96 17.03 -0.30
N ASP A 494 -6.06 16.03 -0.22
CA ASP A 494 -5.73 15.35 1.04
C ASP A 494 -5.14 16.37 2.04
N VAL A 495 -4.14 17.14 1.61
CA VAL A 495 -3.54 18.18 2.47
C VAL A 495 -4.57 19.25 2.84
N ALA A 496 -5.36 19.73 1.87
CA ALA A 496 -6.31 20.80 2.10
C ALA A 496 -7.41 20.42 3.10
N ILE A 497 -7.93 19.20 3.00
CA ILE A 497 -8.91 18.66 3.95
C ILE A 497 -8.31 18.63 5.37
N HIS A 498 -7.11 18.10 5.53
CA HIS A 498 -6.54 17.80 6.84
C HIS A 498 -5.79 18.97 7.50
N THR A 499 -5.38 19.98 6.74
CA THR A 499 -4.59 21.10 7.27
C THR A 499 -5.12 22.50 6.98
N LYS A 500 -5.93 22.65 5.91
CA LYS A 500 -6.41 23.96 5.46
C LYS A 500 -7.93 24.13 5.70
N GLY A 501 -8.58 23.14 6.33
CA GLY A 501 -9.99 23.20 6.69
C GLY A 501 -10.98 23.08 5.53
N TRP A 502 -10.54 22.52 4.39
CA TRP A 502 -11.49 22.28 3.30
C TRP A 502 -12.56 21.31 3.73
N SER A 503 -13.80 21.64 3.36
CA SER A 503 -14.94 20.75 3.48
C SER A 503 -14.82 19.61 2.46
N ARG A 504 -15.58 18.55 2.71
CA ARG A 504 -15.78 17.44 1.78
C ARG A 504 -16.26 17.95 0.42
N GLU A 505 -17.21 18.88 0.42
CA GLU A 505 -17.83 19.45 -0.76
C GLU A 505 -16.84 20.30 -1.59
N GLU A 506 -16.01 21.11 -0.95
CA GLU A 506 -14.94 21.85 -1.62
C GLU A 506 -13.92 20.92 -2.30
N ALA A 507 -13.53 19.85 -1.62
CA ALA A 507 -12.61 18.87 -2.17
C ALA A 507 -13.22 18.10 -3.35
N ILE A 508 -14.50 17.68 -3.27
CA ILE A 508 -15.25 17.05 -4.36
C ILE A 508 -15.31 18.00 -5.57
N LYS A 509 -15.67 19.25 -5.32
CA LYS A 509 -15.75 20.25 -6.40
C LYS A 509 -14.39 20.45 -7.07
N TYR A 510 -13.31 20.61 -6.30
CA TYR A 510 -11.97 20.76 -6.85
C TYR A 510 -11.57 19.58 -7.74
N MET A 511 -11.87 18.35 -7.31
CA MET A 511 -11.61 17.14 -8.07
C MET A 511 -12.38 17.15 -9.39
N MET A 512 -13.69 17.40 -9.36
CA MET A 512 -14.56 17.45 -10.55
C MET A 512 -14.21 18.58 -11.53
N ASP A 513 -13.70 19.71 -11.04
CA ASP A 513 -13.27 20.84 -11.88
C ASP A 513 -11.95 20.55 -12.63
N ASN A 514 -11.14 19.59 -12.15
CA ASN A 514 -9.78 19.37 -12.66
C ASN A 514 -9.59 18.04 -13.40
N GLU A 515 -10.50 17.07 -13.26
CA GLU A 515 -10.38 15.77 -13.92
C GLU A 515 -11.73 15.24 -14.45
N PRO A 516 -11.73 14.29 -15.42
CA PRO A 516 -12.94 13.70 -15.96
C PRO A 516 -13.55 12.64 -15.03
N ILE A 517 -13.86 12.97 -13.77
CA ILE A 517 -14.50 12.07 -12.81
C ILE A 517 -16.00 12.32 -12.70
N ALA A 518 -16.78 11.27 -12.42
CA ALA A 518 -18.19 11.41 -12.06
C ALA A 518 -18.32 11.77 -10.57
N GLU A 519 -19.40 12.49 -10.20
CA GLU A 519 -19.61 12.92 -8.81
C GLU A 519 -19.56 11.76 -7.81
N GLN A 520 -20.17 10.61 -8.14
CA GLN A 520 -20.13 9.43 -7.27
C GLN A 520 -18.70 8.94 -7.03
N GLY A 521 -17.84 8.97 -8.06
CA GLY A 521 -16.42 8.62 -7.94
C GLY A 521 -15.66 9.64 -7.08
N ALA A 522 -15.88 10.94 -7.31
CA ALA A 522 -15.27 11.99 -6.52
C ALA A 522 -15.67 11.90 -5.03
N VAL A 523 -16.94 11.62 -4.74
CA VAL A 523 -17.43 11.37 -3.37
C VAL A 523 -16.70 10.18 -2.74
N ALA A 524 -16.57 9.07 -3.44
CA ALA A 524 -15.91 7.87 -2.92
C ALA A 524 -14.43 8.13 -2.60
N GLU A 525 -13.72 8.81 -3.51
CA GLU A 525 -12.30 9.14 -3.33
C GLU A 525 -12.09 10.14 -2.19
N ILE A 526 -12.86 11.23 -2.12
CA ILE A 526 -12.71 12.22 -1.05
C ILE A 526 -13.01 11.59 0.32
N GLU A 527 -14.03 10.77 0.44
CA GLU A 527 -14.34 10.07 1.69
C GLU A 527 -13.29 9.02 2.05
N ARG A 528 -12.62 8.42 1.06
CA ARG A 528 -11.44 7.58 1.29
C ARG A 528 -10.29 8.39 1.90
N TYR A 529 -9.99 9.59 1.37
CA TYR A 529 -8.92 10.43 1.93
C TYR A 529 -9.24 10.91 3.36
N MET A 530 -10.50 11.21 3.62
CA MET A 530 -10.95 11.53 4.98
C MET A 530 -10.80 10.35 5.95
N ALA A 531 -10.92 9.12 5.46
CA ALA A 531 -10.83 7.88 6.26
C ALA A 531 -9.39 7.43 6.52
N ILE A 532 -8.50 7.60 5.54
CA ILE A 532 -7.09 7.18 5.60
C ILE A 532 -6.16 8.33 5.20
N PRO A 533 -6.03 9.35 6.06
CA PRO A 533 -5.24 10.56 5.77
C PRO A 533 -3.82 10.25 5.34
N GLY A 534 -3.33 10.96 4.33
CA GLY A 534 -1.96 10.87 3.85
C GLY A 534 -1.67 9.70 2.91
N GLN A 535 -2.51 8.64 2.85
CA GLN A 535 -2.26 7.49 1.97
C GLN A 535 -2.25 7.92 0.49
N ALA A 536 -3.16 8.79 0.12
CA ALA A 536 -3.28 9.31 -1.24
C ALA A 536 -2.04 10.08 -1.73
N LEU A 537 -1.19 10.57 -0.82
CA LEU A 537 0.04 11.31 -1.14
C LEU A 537 1.15 10.41 -1.69
N SER A 538 1.16 9.15 -1.30
CA SER A 538 2.24 8.20 -1.57
C SER A 538 2.51 7.99 -3.07
N TYR A 539 1.46 7.93 -3.88
CA TYR A 539 1.51 7.69 -5.33
C TYR A 539 2.39 8.72 -6.05
N LYS A 540 1.97 9.97 -6.01
CA LYS A 540 2.63 11.03 -6.78
C LYS A 540 3.98 11.42 -6.17
N ILE A 541 4.11 11.45 -4.84
CA ILE A 541 5.39 11.73 -4.18
C ILE A 541 6.41 10.66 -4.52
N GLY A 542 6.02 9.38 -4.50
CA GLY A 542 6.89 8.27 -4.91
C GLY A 542 7.34 8.38 -6.37
N ALA A 543 6.38 8.54 -7.30
CA ALA A 543 6.68 8.65 -8.72
C ALA A 543 7.58 9.85 -9.06
N LEU A 544 7.34 11.00 -8.42
CA LEU A 544 8.19 12.19 -8.60
C LEU A 544 9.62 11.95 -8.12
N LYS A 545 9.81 11.25 -6.99
CA LYS A 545 11.15 10.91 -6.50
C LYS A 545 11.87 9.96 -7.46
N ILE A 546 11.19 8.95 -8.00
CA ILE A 546 11.79 8.02 -8.98
C ILE A 546 12.19 8.77 -10.24
N ARG A 547 11.34 9.67 -10.75
CA ARG A 547 11.63 10.50 -11.92
C ARG A 547 12.79 11.46 -11.65
N GLU A 548 12.85 12.07 -10.48
CA GLU A 548 13.95 12.93 -10.04
C GLU A 548 15.28 12.16 -10.05
N LEU A 549 15.32 10.97 -9.45
CA LEU A 549 16.51 10.12 -9.41
C LEU A 549 16.95 9.70 -10.83
N ARG A 550 16.01 9.28 -11.67
CA ARG A 550 16.31 8.95 -13.07
C ARG A 550 16.95 10.14 -13.79
N THR A 551 16.33 11.30 -13.73
CA THR A 551 16.85 12.52 -14.38
C THR A 551 18.22 12.92 -13.84
N LYS A 552 18.43 12.81 -12.52
CA LYS A 552 19.71 13.05 -11.87
C LYS A 552 20.81 12.17 -12.44
N TYR A 553 20.57 10.86 -12.57
CA TYR A 553 21.60 9.93 -13.02
C TYR A 553 21.76 9.89 -14.54
N GLU A 554 20.72 10.15 -15.33
CA GLU A 554 20.85 10.41 -16.77
C GLU A 554 21.83 11.56 -17.02
N LYS A 555 21.70 12.65 -16.27
CA LYS A 555 22.62 13.80 -16.38
C LYS A 555 24.02 13.49 -15.83
N GLN A 556 24.13 12.81 -14.70
CA GLN A 556 25.40 12.52 -14.02
C GLN A 556 26.27 11.53 -14.77
N LEU A 557 25.68 10.48 -15.33
CA LEU A 557 26.40 9.39 -16.00
C LEU A 557 26.52 9.58 -17.52
N GLY A 558 25.68 10.43 -18.13
CA GLY A 558 25.70 10.68 -19.56
C GLY A 558 25.63 9.39 -20.38
N THR A 559 26.62 9.14 -21.22
CA THR A 559 26.70 7.93 -22.09
C THR A 559 26.87 6.61 -21.31
N LYS A 560 27.24 6.66 -20.02
CA LYS A 560 27.34 5.48 -19.16
C LYS A 560 26.00 5.11 -18.52
N PHE A 561 24.96 5.94 -18.66
CA PHE A 561 23.63 5.65 -18.12
C PHE A 561 22.96 4.55 -18.95
N SER A 562 22.39 3.56 -18.27
CA SER A 562 21.51 2.54 -18.85
C SER A 562 20.20 2.53 -18.08
N LEU A 563 19.09 2.71 -18.78
CA LEU A 563 17.76 2.70 -18.15
C LEU A 563 17.45 1.32 -17.58
N ALA A 564 17.84 0.25 -18.25
CA ALA A 564 17.64 -1.11 -17.75
C ALA A 564 18.42 -1.36 -16.45
N GLU A 565 19.67 -0.93 -16.38
CA GLU A 565 20.46 -1.06 -15.15
C GLU A 565 19.94 -0.17 -14.02
N PHE A 566 19.40 1.02 -14.34
CA PHE A 566 18.76 1.88 -13.35
C PHE A 566 17.52 1.21 -12.73
N HIS A 567 16.66 0.62 -13.56
CA HIS A 567 15.47 -0.09 -13.07
C HIS A 567 15.82 -1.35 -12.29
N ASP A 568 16.77 -2.14 -12.81
CA ASP A 568 17.21 -3.35 -12.10
C ASP A 568 17.84 -3.01 -10.76
N GLU A 569 18.68 -1.97 -10.70
CA GLU A 569 19.25 -1.49 -9.44
C GLU A 569 18.18 -0.98 -8.49
N PHE A 570 17.18 -0.23 -9.00
CA PHE A 570 16.08 0.26 -8.19
C PHE A 570 15.33 -0.89 -7.52
N LEU A 571 15.00 -1.95 -8.26
CA LEU A 571 14.12 -3.05 -7.82
C LEU A 571 14.84 -4.15 -7.03
N LYS A 572 16.14 -4.37 -7.22
CA LYS A 572 16.84 -5.60 -6.79
C LYS A 572 16.81 -5.89 -5.29
N ASP A 573 16.76 -4.82 -4.44
CA ASP A 573 16.81 -4.97 -3.00
C ASP A 573 15.42 -4.82 -2.32
N GLY A 574 14.36 -4.88 -3.15
CA GLY A 574 12.97 -4.82 -2.70
C GLY A 574 12.50 -3.44 -2.27
N ASP A 575 11.32 -3.40 -1.67
CA ASP A 575 10.68 -2.17 -1.22
C ASP A 575 11.43 -1.54 -0.05
N MET A 576 11.62 -0.24 -0.12
CA MET A 576 12.31 0.55 0.91
C MET A 576 11.84 2.00 0.93
N PRO A 577 12.05 2.73 2.05
CA PRO A 577 11.76 4.16 2.13
C PRO A 577 12.50 4.97 1.06
N LEU A 578 11.87 6.03 0.54
CA LEU A 578 12.43 6.87 -0.54
C LEU A 578 13.80 7.47 -0.18
N SER A 579 14.03 7.77 1.11
CA SER A 579 15.34 8.25 1.58
C SER A 579 16.43 7.16 1.57
N VAL A 580 16.05 5.90 1.71
CA VAL A 580 16.99 4.76 1.61
C VAL A 580 17.31 4.49 0.15
N ILE A 581 16.30 4.51 -0.73
CA ILE A 581 16.51 4.32 -2.17
C ILE A 581 17.43 5.40 -2.76
N GLU A 582 17.29 6.67 -2.34
CA GLU A 582 18.15 7.74 -2.81
C GLU A 582 19.61 7.48 -2.47
N ARG A 583 19.94 7.14 -1.20
CA ARG A 583 21.31 6.80 -0.79
C ARG A 583 21.86 5.58 -1.54
N LYS A 584 21.05 4.54 -1.73
CA LYS A 584 21.41 3.35 -2.50
C LYS A 584 21.77 3.71 -3.95
N MET A 585 20.92 4.49 -4.59
CA MET A 585 21.11 4.86 -5.99
C MET A 585 22.28 5.84 -6.17
N ASP A 586 22.54 6.72 -5.19
CA ASP A 586 23.75 7.56 -5.18
C ASP A 586 25.03 6.70 -5.12
N ALA A 587 25.04 5.68 -4.25
CA ALA A 587 26.18 4.75 -4.16
C ALA A 587 26.38 3.94 -5.47
N TRP A 588 25.28 3.50 -6.11
CA TRP A 588 25.33 2.83 -7.42
C TRP A 588 25.91 3.75 -8.50
N ALA A 589 25.43 4.99 -8.58
CA ALA A 589 25.91 5.94 -9.59
C ALA A 589 27.39 6.31 -9.38
N ALA A 590 27.85 6.43 -8.13
CA ALA A 590 29.26 6.69 -7.81
C ALA A 590 30.20 5.55 -8.27
N LYS A 591 29.74 4.30 -8.23
CA LYS A 591 30.52 3.13 -8.72
C LYS A 591 30.67 3.11 -10.25
N LYS A 592 29.85 3.90 -11.00
CA LYS A 592 29.84 3.96 -12.47
C LYS A 592 30.59 5.16 -13.05
N GLN A 593 30.95 6.14 -12.24
CA GLN A 593 31.77 7.29 -12.64
C GLN A 593 33.23 6.88 -12.89
#